data_6e146eaf0bc4d2841ffcce9f4d806e84
#
_entry.id   6e146eaf0bc4d2841ffcce9f4d806e84
#
_cell.length_a   1.000
_cell.length_b   1.000
_cell.length_c   1.000
_cell.angle_alpha   90.00
_cell.angle_beta   90.00
_cell.angle_gamma   90.00
#
_symmetry.space_group_name_H-M   'P 1'
#
loop_
_entity.id
_entity.type
_entity.pdbx_description
1 polymer ?
#
loop_
_entity_poly.entity_id
_entity_poly.type
_entity_poly.pdbx_seq_one_letter_code
_entity_poly.pdbx_strand_id
1 'polypeptide(L)'
;DVFKGVDFSINFTFEELPMVGGAFEVDIIGTHFKENRTVDASGVSDNYVGACYDFGESCFNQDRVNFNFRWYKGDWRVGLTTRYLSGIDMSETAADYFGGATLYGQPLTADLKSQIKDIHSIDDITYSYLNVAYMATDNLNVSLSVSNLFDKKPPYFKDFFGFVDPQINTPQNTYDVVGRYFTVGFKLTY
;
A
#
# COMPACT_ATOMS: atom_id res chain seq x y z
N ASP A 1 4.57 24.07 1.84
CA ASP A 1 4.32 22.66 2.18
C ASP A 1 5.11 22.26 3.42
N VAL A 2 4.51 21.53 4.32
CA VAL A 2 5.14 20.97 5.52
C VAL A 2 5.00 19.47 5.47
N PHE A 3 6.13 18.77 5.57
CA PHE A 3 6.19 17.32 5.57
C PHE A 3 6.96 16.83 6.79
N LYS A 4 6.31 16.03 7.65
CA LYS A 4 6.93 15.45 8.84
C LYS A 4 6.62 13.96 8.94
N GLY A 5 7.60 13.19 9.32
CA GLY A 5 7.47 11.75 9.54
C GLY A 5 8.66 11.17 10.27
N VAL A 6 8.61 9.87 10.47
CA VAL A 6 9.70 9.07 11.04
C VAL A 6 9.91 7.88 10.12
N ASP A 7 11.11 7.77 9.57
CA ASP A 7 11.55 6.59 8.85
C ASP A 7 12.29 5.65 9.79
N PHE A 8 12.07 4.36 9.63
CA PHE A 8 12.79 3.32 10.36
C PHE A 8 13.23 2.21 9.42
N SER A 9 14.37 1.60 9.75
CA SER A 9 14.91 0.45 9.04
C SER A 9 15.51 -0.52 10.03
N ILE A 10 15.16 -1.79 9.88
CA ILE A 10 15.66 -2.89 10.69
C ILE A 10 16.16 -3.96 9.72
N ASN A 11 17.41 -4.41 9.91
CA ASN A 11 18.02 -5.45 9.09
C ASN A 11 18.51 -6.59 9.98
N PHE A 12 18.23 -7.83 9.58
CA PHE A 12 18.75 -9.04 10.18
C PHE A 12 19.32 -9.94 9.11
N THR A 13 20.51 -10.49 9.36
CA THR A 13 21.16 -11.47 8.51
C THR A 13 21.51 -12.71 9.33
N PHE A 14 21.13 -13.86 8.81
CA PHE A 14 21.46 -15.18 9.37
C PHE A 14 22.25 -15.93 8.32
N GLU A 15 23.50 -16.30 8.62
CA GLU A 15 24.38 -17.01 7.67
C GLU A 15 23.90 -18.44 7.41
N GLU A 16 23.27 -19.06 8.42
CA GLU A 16 22.70 -20.39 8.30
C GLU A 16 21.44 -20.55 9.16
N LEU A 17 20.32 -20.91 8.53
CA LEU A 17 19.09 -21.21 9.25
C LEU A 17 19.10 -22.64 9.77
N PRO A 18 18.86 -22.86 11.07
CA PRO A 18 18.67 -24.21 11.61
C PRO A 18 17.57 -24.95 10.84
N MET A 19 17.77 -26.24 10.56
CA MET A 19 16.84 -27.17 9.89
C MET A 19 16.67 -26.93 8.38
N VAL A 20 16.63 -25.68 7.87
CA VAL A 20 16.42 -25.37 6.45
C VAL A 20 17.74 -25.20 5.71
N GLY A 21 18.76 -24.70 6.40
CA GLY A 21 20.07 -24.32 5.83
C GLY A 21 19.98 -23.10 4.92
N GLY A 22 21.16 -22.57 4.55
CA GLY A 22 21.27 -21.39 3.70
C GLY A 22 21.20 -20.08 4.48
N ALA A 23 21.59 -19.00 3.81
CA ALA A 23 21.56 -17.66 4.36
C ALA A 23 20.15 -17.05 4.26
N PHE A 24 19.79 -16.22 5.23
CA PHE A 24 18.50 -15.56 5.31
C PHE A 24 18.67 -14.11 5.71
N GLU A 25 18.02 -13.24 4.98
CA GLU A 25 18.02 -11.81 5.23
C GLU A 25 16.59 -11.31 5.42
N VAL A 26 16.39 -10.44 6.40
CA VAL A 26 15.13 -9.73 6.67
C VAL A 26 15.40 -8.26 6.71
N ASP A 27 14.71 -7.49 5.86
CA ASP A 27 14.69 -6.04 5.94
C ASP A 27 13.27 -5.57 6.23
N ILE A 28 13.09 -4.76 7.25
CA ILE A 28 11.85 -4.07 7.57
C ILE A 28 12.12 -2.59 7.40
N ILE A 29 11.45 -1.97 6.44
CA ILE A 29 11.62 -0.55 6.13
C ILE A 29 10.24 0.08 6.18
N GLY A 30 10.09 1.13 6.97
CA GLY A 30 8.80 1.79 7.11
C GLY A 30 8.91 3.29 7.34
N THR A 31 7.80 3.96 7.06
CA THR A 31 7.59 5.38 7.31
C THR A 31 6.28 5.56 8.06
N HIS A 32 6.33 6.31 9.16
CA HIS A 32 5.16 6.83 9.84
C HIS A 32 5.08 8.34 9.58
N PHE A 33 4.04 8.77 8.87
CA PHE A 33 3.80 10.16 8.57
C PHE A 33 3.01 10.83 9.69
N LYS A 34 3.47 11.99 10.14
CA LYS A 34 2.80 12.80 11.17
C LYS A 34 2.05 13.97 10.56
N GLU A 35 2.59 14.54 9.51
CA GLU A 35 2.05 15.73 8.88
C GLU A 35 2.45 15.76 7.40
N ASN A 36 1.48 15.99 6.53
CA ASN A 36 1.67 16.35 5.13
C ASN A 36 0.67 17.46 4.84
N ARG A 37 1.14 18.71 4.92
CA ARG A 37 0.29 19.88 4.88
C ARG A 37 0.71 20.83 3.77
N THR A 38 -0.26 21.25 3.00
CA THR A 38 -0.12 22.36 2.04
C THR A 38 -0.89 23.56 2.59
N VAL A 39 -0.26 24.73 2.59
CA VAL A 39 -0.90 26.00 2.96
C VAL A 39 -1.16 26.76 1.68
N ASP A 40 -2.41 27.08 1.41
CA ASP A 40 -2.80 27.89 0.27
C ASP A 40 -2.56 29.40 0.48
N ALA A 41 -2.81 30.21 -0.54
CA ALA A 41 -2.61 31.66 -0.48
C ALA A 41 -3.55 32.38 0.52
N SER A 42 -4.63 31.74 0.97
CA SER A 42 -5.56 32.26 1.98
C SER A 42 -5.15 31.90 3.40
N GLY A 43 -4.10 31.06 3.57
CA GLY A 43 -3.62 30.57 4.85
C GLY A 43 -4.38 29.33 5.34
N VAL A 44 -5.29 28.78 4.55
CA VAL A 44 -5.94 27.50 4.84
C VAL A 44 -4.95 26.37 4.63
N SER A 45 -4.91 25.44 5.55
CA SER A 45 -3.98 24.30 5.47
C SER A 45 -4.71 23.00 5.72
N ASP A 46 -4.62 22.09 4.76
CA ASP A 46 -5.14 20.73 4.86
C ASP A 46 -4.01 19.76 5.19
N ASN A 47 -4.28 18.82 6.09
CA ASN A 47 -3.37 17.72 6.37
C ASN A 47 -3.86 16.47 5.63
N TYR A 48 -3.06 15.97 4.70
CA TYR A 48 -3.40 14.84 3.84
C TYR A 48 -3.03 13.47 4.43
N VAL A 49 -2.45 13.41 5.63
CA VAL A 49 -2.13 12.13 6.27
C VAL A 49 -3.42 11.40 6.66
N GLY A 50 -3.55 10.15 6.21
CA GLY A 50 -4.78 9.37 6.36
C GLY A 50 -5.92 9.80 5.43
N ALA A 51 -5.62 10.58 4.38
CA ALA A 51 -6.60 11.08 3.41
C ALA A 51 -6.20 10.75 1.96
N CYS A 52 -7.15 10.88 1.04
CA CYS A 52 -6.92 10.84 -0.39
C CYS A 52 -6.97 12.25 -0.97
N TYR A 53 -6.13 12.54 -1.95
CA TYR A 53 -6.01 13.81 -2.63
C TYR A 53 -5.96 13.61 -4.15
N ASP A 54 -5.71 14.66 -4.93
CA ASP A 54 -5.78 14.62 -6.40
C ASP A 54 -7.11 14.04 -6.88
N PHE A 55 -8.20 14.58 -6.33
CA PHE A 55 -9.56 14.11 -6.64
C PHE A 55 -9.79 12.61 -6.38
N GLY A 56 -9.11 12.03 -5.38
CA GLY A 56 -9.25 10.62 -5.01
C GLY A 56 -8.35 9.65 -5.78
N GLU A 57 -7.52 10.14 -6.71
CA GLU A 57 -6.60 9.26 -7.46
C GLU A 57 -5.45 8.73 -6.59
N SER A 58 -5.03 9.49 -5.58
CA SER A 58 -3.93 9.12 -4.69
C SER A 58 -4.31 9.22 -3.23
N CYS A 59 -3.95 8.22 -2.43
CA CYS A 59 -4.15 8.23 -0.99
C CYS A 59 -2.82 8.30 -0.24
N PHE A 60 -2.80 9.04 0.87
CA PHE A 60 -1.63 9.22 1.71
C PHE A 60 -1.80 8.45 3.03
N ASN A 61 -1.50 7.15 2.98
CA ASN A 61 -1.56 6.29 4.16
C ASN A 61 -0.58 6.78 5.23
N GLN A 62 -1.01 6.81 6.50
CA GLN A 62 -0.20 7.25 7.62
C GLN A 62 1.01 6.35 7.83
N ASP A 63 0.83 5.03 7.75
CA ASP A 63 1.88 4.04 7.88
C ASP A 63 2.07 3.27 6.58
N ARG A 64 3.34 3.18 6.14
CA ARG A 64 3.77 2.38 5.00
C ARG A 64 4.96 1.55 5.43
N VAL A 65 4.83 0.22 5.38
CA VAL A 65 5.89 -0.69 5.80
C VAL A 65 6.13 -1.75 4.74
N ASN A 66 7.38 -1.97 4.39
CA ASN A 66 7.81 -3.07 3.55
C ASN A 66 8.59 -4.09 4.40
N PHE A 67 8.17 -5.34 4.33
CA PHE A 67 8.86 -6.49 4.90
C PHE A 67 9.47 -7.26 3.75
N ASN A 68 10.80 -7.36 3.71
CA ASN A 68 11.53 -8.10 2.69
C ASN A 68 12.21 -9.29 3.32
N PHE A 69 11.92 -10.48 2.83
CA PHE A 69 12.54 -11.73 3.22
C PHE A 69 13.32 -12.29 2.02
N ARG A 70 14.58 -12.61 2.19
CA ARG A 70 15.42 -13.22 1.16
C ARG A 70 16.10 -14.45 1.71
N TRP A 71 16.02 -15.53 0.98
CA TRP A 71 16.68 -16.78 1.31
C TRP A 71 17.56 -17.25 0.15
N TYR A 72 18.76 -17.72 0.49
CA TYR A 72 19.78 -18.16 -0.42
C TYR A 72 20.30 -19.52 -0.01
N LYS A 73 20.22 -20.52 -0.89
CA LYS A 73 20.78 -21.84 -0.66
C LYS A 73 21.23 -22.48 -1.97
N GLY A 74 22.54 -22.68 -2.13
CA GLY A 74 23.09 -23.18 -3.39
C GLY A 74 22.62 -22.35 -4.58
N ASP A 75 21.97 -22.98 -5.53
CA ASP A 75 21.47 -22.35 -6.76
C ASP A 75 20.13 -21.63 -6.58
N TRP A 76 19.50 -21.74 -5.41
CA TRP A 76 18.20 -21.15 -5.13
C TRP A 76 18.29 -19.77 -4.49
N ARG A 77 17.45 -18.88 -4.97
CA ARG A 77 17.19 -17.56 -4.37
C ARG A 77 15.69 -17.35 -4.30
N VAL A 78 15.18 -17.11 -3.11
CA VAL A 78 13.76 -16.86 -2.86
C VAL A 78 13.62 -15.54 -2.15
N GLY A 79 12.77 -14.66 -2.67
CA GLY A 79 12.43 -13.39 -2.07
C GLY A 79 10.92 -13.27 -1.88
N LEU A 80 10.50 -12.81 -0.72
CA LEU A 80 9.12 -12.43 -0.42
C LEU A 80 9.13 -10.98 0.06
N THR A 81 8.46 -10.11 -0.67
CA THR A 81 8.22 -8.73 -0.24
C THR A 81 6.76 -8.57 0.14
N THR A 82 6.49 -8.07 1.33
CA THR A 82 5.14 -7.76 1.80
C THR A 82 5.05 -6.28 2.10
N ARG A 83 4.16 -5.57 1.40
CA ARG A 83 3.87 -4.14 1.56
C ARG A 83 2.59 -3.96 2.36
N TYR A 84 2.69 -3.30 3.50
CA TYR A 84 1.58 -2.87 4.33
C TYR A 84 1.29 -1.38 4.10
N LEU A 85 0.02 -1.03 4.01
CA LEU A 85 -0.50 0.34 3.96
C LEU A 85 -1.59 0.45 5.03
N SER A 86 -1.49 1.44 5.91
CA SER A 86 -2.55 1.72 6.89
C SER A 86 -3.83 2.18 6.22
N GLY A 87 -4.94 2.04 6.90
CA GLY A 87 -6.24 2.51 6.44
C GLY A 87 -6.32 4.02 6.23
N ILE A 88 -7.41 4.43 5.61
CA ILE A 88 -7.77 5.83 5.32
C ILE A 88 -9.16 6.10 5.88
N ASP A 89 -9.37 7.24 6.52
CA ASP A 89 -10.68 7.68 6.98
C ASP A 89 -10.91 9.15 6.63
N MET A 90 -11.81 9.39 5.69
CA MET A 90 -12.20 10.74 5.23
C MET A 90 -13.59 11.13 5.71
N SER A 91 -14.17 10.40 6.65
CA SER A 91 -15.56 10.61 7.08
C SER A 91 -15.81 11.99 7.68
N GLU A 92 -14.87 12.55 8.43
CA GLU A 92 -14.96 13.91 8.98
C GLU A 92 -14.91 14.96 7.85
N THR A 93 -13.96 14.83 6.92
CA THR A 93 -13.85 15.74 5.75
C THR A 93 -15.11 15.71 4.90
N ALA A 94 -15.68 14.53 4.67
CA ALA A 94 -16.93 14.38 3.94
C ALA A 94 -18.10 15.07 4.69
N ALA A 95 -18.18 14.91 6.00
CA ALA A 95 -19.21 15.56 6.81
C ALA A 95 -19.10 17.09 6.77
N ASP A 96 -17.91 17.63 6.84
CA ASP A 96 -17.65 19.08 6.77
C ASP A 96 -17.98 19.64 5.39
N TYR A 97 -17.58 18.96 4.33
CA TYR A 97 -17.87 19.36 2.94
C TYR A 97 -19.38 19.49 2.67
N PHE A 98 -20.19 18.57 3.17
CA PHE A 98 -21.64 18.62 3.03
C PHE A 98 -22.33 19.53 4.04
N GLY A 99 -21.58 20.37 4.78
CA GLY A 99 -22.12 21.46 5.58
C GLY A 99 -22.44 21.12 7.04
N GLY A 100 -21.80 20.11 7.60
CA GLY A 100 -21.78 19.78 9.03
C GLY A 100 -23.12 19.38 9.68
N ALA A 101 -24.19 20.04 9.30
CA ALA A 101 -25.55 19.82 9.85
C ALA A 101 -26.39 18.83 9.02
N THR A 102 -26.09 18.71 7.73
CA THR A 102 -26.84 17.83 6.81
C THR A 102 -25.93 17.18 5.78
N LEU A 103 -26.26 15.93 5.42
CA LEU A 103 -25.65 15.21 4.31
C LEU A 103 -26.76 14.79 3.35
N TYR A 104 -26.61 15.13 2.06
CA TYR A 104 -27.64 14.88 1.03
C TYR A 104 -29.03 15.39 1.45
N GLY A 105 -29.09 16.51 2.18
CA GLY A 105 -30.34 17.12 2.66
C GLY A 105 -30.96 16.42 3.90
N GLN A 106 -30.26 15.47 4.49
CA GLN A 106 -30.68 14.80 5.72
C GLN A 106 -29.91 15.29 6.95
N PRO A 107 -30.53 15.39 8.13
CA PRO A 107 -29.81 15.75 9.36
C PRO A 107 -28.67 14.75 9.64
N LEU A 108 -27.53 15.25 10.11
CA LEU A 108 -26.34 14.44 10.41
C LEU A 108 -26.53 13.70 11.75
N THR A 109 -27.28 12.62 11.72
CA THR A 109 -27.52 11.72 12.87
C THR A 109 -26.31 10.80 13.12
N ALA A 110 -26.26 10.15 14.29
CA ALA A 110 -25.21 9.18 14.59
C ALA A 110 -25.19 8.00 13.58
N ASP A 111 -26.37 7.56 13.14
CA ASP A 111 -26.50 6.51 12.13
C ASP A 111 -25.96 6.95 10.77
N LEU A 112 -26.30 8.18 10.35
CA LEU A 112 -25.79 8.74 9.10
C LEU A 112 -24.26 8.96 9.12
N LYS A 113 -23.70 9.36 10.27
CA LYS A 113 -22.24 9.43 10.46
C LYS A 113 -21.56 8.07 10.29
N SER A 114 -22.16 7.00 10.81
CA SER A 114 -21.65 5.63 10.61
C SER A 114 -21.67 5.23 9.12
N GLN A 115 -22.74 5.55 8.41
CA GLN A 115 -22.85 5.29 6.97
C GLN A 115 -21.83 6.08 6.15
N ILE A 116 -21.54 7.34 6.52
CA ILE A 116 -20.49 8.16 5.90
C ILE A 116 -19.13 7.47 6.07
N LYS A 117 -18.85 6.98 7.28
CA LYS A 117 -17.61 6.28 7.58
C LYS A 117 -17.44 5.02 6.72
N ASP A 118 -18.49 4.22 6.61
CA ASP A 118 -18.48 3.00 5.78
C ASP A 118 -18.24 3.27 4.29
N ILE A 119 -18.60 4.47 3.80
CA ILE A 119 -18.44 4.85 2.39
C ILE A 119 -17.08 5.51 2.13
N HIS A 120 -16.57 6.29 3.07
CA HIS A 120 -15.37 7.14 2.90
C HIS A 120 -14.17 6.67 3.73
N SER A 121 -14.13 5.41 4.11
CA SER A 121 -12.99 4.79 4.74
C SER A 121 -12.47 3.58 3.94
N ILE A 122 -11.18 3.33 4.08
CA ILE A 122 -10.50 2.15 3.55
C ILE A 122 -9.78 1.48 4.72
N ASP A 123 -10.00 0.20 4.93
CA ASP A 123 -9.24 -0.58 5.89
C ASP A 123 -7.76 -0.70 5.47
N ASP A 124 -6.91 -1.10 6.41
CA ASP A 124 -5.53 -1.44 6.11
C ASP A 124 -5.43 -2.57 5.09
N ILE A 125 -4.42 -2.51 4.25
CA ILE A 125 -4.21 -3.51 3.20
C ILE A 125 -2.76 -3.97 3.13
N THR A 126 -2.60 -5.25 2.79
CA THR A 126 -1.29 -5.87 2.62
C THR A 126 -1.21 -6.58 1.27
N TYR A 127 -0.17 -6.27 0.49
CA TYR A 127 0.17 -6.94 -0.75
C TYR A 127 1.47 -7.71 -0.61
N SER A 128 1.52 -8.93 -1.15
CA SER A 128 2.72 -9.78 -1.12
C SER A 128 3.19 -10.13 -2.53
N TYR A 129 4.49 -10.13 -2.72
CA TYR A 129 5.18 -10.39 -3.98
C TYR A 129 6.22 -11.48 -3.76
N LEU A 130 6.14 -12.56 -4.51
CA LEU A 130 7.10 -13.67 -4.44
C LEU A 130 8.01 -13.63 -5.66
N ASN A 131 9.30 -13.81 -5.42
CA ASN A 131 10.29 -14.02 -6.47
C ASN A 131 11.09 -15.29 -6.15
N VAL A 132 11.21 -16.17 -7.12
CA VAL A 132 12.02 -17.39 -7.02
C VAL A 132 12.96 -17.41 -8.22
N ALA A 133 14.25 -17.57 -7.98
CA ALA A 133 15.24 -17.77 -9.03
C ALA A 133 16.08 -19.01 -8.76
N TYR A 134 16.41 -19.72 -9.84
CA TYR A 134 17.18 -20.95 -9.81
C TYR A 134 18.25 -20.95 -10.92
N MET A 135 19.50 -21.20 -10.53
CA MET A 135 20.61 -21.41 -11.48
C MET A 135 20.53 -22.84 -11.98
N ALA A 136 19.86 -23.05 -13.12
CA ALA A 136 19.67 -24.39 -13.69
C ALA A 136 20.98 -24.99 -14.25
N THR A 137 21.87 -24.12 -14.73
CA THR A 137 23.26 -24.43 -15.12
C THR A 137 24.12 -23.21 -14.82
N ASP A 138 25.44 -23.30 -14.97
CA ASP A 138 26.38 -22.19 -14.81
C ASP A 138 26.02 -20.98 -15.69
N ASN A 139 25.31 -21.21 -16.78
CA ASN A 139 24.97 -20.22 -17.78
C ASN A 139 23.48 -19.87 -17.85
N LEU A 140 22.61 -20.67 -17.23
CA LEU A 140 21.15 -20.49 -17.33
C LEU A 140 20.52 -20.21 -15.96
N ASN A 141 19.95 -19.03 -15.81
CA ASN A 141 19.11 -18.67 -14.68
C ASN A 141 17.63 -18.66 -15.12
N VAL A 142 16.78 -19.31 -14.35
CA VAL A 142 15.33 -19.34 -14.53
C VAL A 142 14.69 -18.62 -13.35
N SER A 143 13.72 -17.74 -13.60
CA SER A 143 13.03 -17.02 -12.54
C SER A 143 11.51 -17.06 -12.71
N LEU A 144 10.81 -17.07 -11.57
CA LEU A 144 9.37 -16.91 -11.46
C LEU A 144 9.09 -15.76 -10.50
N SER A 145 8.31 -14.79 -10.95
CA SER A 145 7.79 -13.72 -10.10
C SER A 145 6.27 -13.81 -10.04
N VAL A 146 5.71 -13.67 -8.85
CA VAL A 146 4.26 -13.63 -8.62
C VAL A 146 3.94 -12.32 -7.93
N SER A 147 3.26 -11.44 -8.65
CA SER A 147 2.74 -10.18 -8.08
C SER A 147 1.38 -10.44 -7.45
N ASN A 148 1.12 -9.75 -6.34
CA ASN A 148 -0.10 -9.91 -5.55
C ASN A 148 -0.40 -11.39 -5.26
N LEU A 149 0.52 -12.06 -4.58
CA LEU A 149 0.55 -13.52 -4.34
C LEU A 149 -0.79 -14.07 -3.85
N PHE A 150 -1.50 -13.32 -3.01
CA PHE A 150 -2.77 -13.74 -2.40
C PHE A 150 -4.00 -13.24 -3.16
N ASP A 151 -3.83 -12.64 -4.34
CA ASP A 151 -4.91 -12.07 -5.17
C ASP A 151 -5.79 -11.08 -4.38
N LYS A 152 -5.16 -10.26 -3.53
CA LYS A 152 -5.86 -9.28 -2.73
C LYS A 152 -6.51 -8.25 -3.65
N LYS A 153 -7.82 -8.10 -3.55
CA LYS A 153 -8.55 -7.12 -4.35
C LYS A 153 -8.25 -5.71 -3.85
N PRO A 154 -8.22 -4.71 -4.75
CA PRO A 154 -8.11 -3.32 -4.33
C PRO A 154 -9.34 -2.96 -3.47
N PRO A 155 -9.19 -2.05 -2.50
CA PRO A 155 -10.30 -1.61 -1.68
C PRO A 155 -11.30 -0.84 -2.55
N TYR A 156 -12.58 -1.04 -2.28
CA TYR A 156 -13.62 -0.18 -2.84
C TYR A 156 -13.61 1.17 -2.10
N PHE A 157 -13.47 2.24 -2.85
CA PHE A 157 -13.51 3.59 -2.32
C PHE A 157 -14.39 4.46 -3.22
N LYS A 158 -15.47 4.96 -2.66
CA LYS A 158 -16.33 5.89 -3.36
C LYS A 158 -15.88 7.31 -3.04
N ASP A 159 -15.23 7.95 -3.99
CA ASP A 159 -14.93 9.37 -3.93
C ASP A 159 -16.24 10.19 -3.83
N PHE A 160 -16.33 11.05 -2.81
CA PHE A 160 -17.51 11.87 -2.63
C PHE A 160 -17.57 13.08 -3.58
N PHE A 161 -16.49 13.40 -4.28
CA PHE A 161 -16.45 14.38 -5.36
C PHE A 161 -16.81 13.82 -6.74
N GLY A 162 -16.85 12.49 -6.89
CA GLY A 162 -17.15 11.81 -8.15
C GLY A 162 -16.02 11.84 -9.18
N PHE A 163 -14.78 12.05 -8.76
CA PHE A 163 -13.60 12.17 -9.62
C PHE A 163 -12.73 10.91 -9.70
N VAL A 164 -12.95 9.89 -8.84
CA VAL A 164 -12.33 8.58 -9.06
C VAL A 164 -12.84 8.02 -10.38
N ASP A 165 -11.95 7.51 -11.20
CA ASP A 165 -12.33 6.85 -12.46
C ASP A 165 -13.49 5.86 -12.19
N PRO A 166 -14.70 6.11 -12.74
CA PRO A 166 -15.87 5.29 -12.46
C PRO A 166 -15.72 3.83 -12.89
N GLN A 167 -14.67 3.51 -13.66
CA GLN A 167 -14.37 2.16 -14.09
C GLN A 167 -13.59 1.36 -13.05
N ILE A 168 -12.86 2.00 -12.15
CA ILE A 168 -11.93 1.34 -11.22
C ILE A 168 -12.44 1.37 -9.77
N ASN A 169 -13.15 2.39 -9.32
CA ASN A 169 -13.69 2.57 -7.96
C ASN A 169 -12.64 2.37 -6.85
N THR A 170 -11.39 2.72 -7.11
CA THR A 170 -10.28 2.65 -6.16
C THR A 170 -9.18 3.64 -6.56
N PRO A 171 -8.45 4.24 -5.62
CA PRO A 171 -7.28 5.06 -5.89
C PRO A 171 -6.14 4.26 -6.54
N GLN A 172 -6.10 4.25 -7.87
CA GLN A 172 -5.20 3.43 -8.69
C GLN A 172 -3.72 3.75 -8.48
N ASN A 173 -3.38 4.96 -8.07
CA ASN A 173 -2.00 5.36 -7.80
C ASN A 173 -1.48 4.83 -6.45
N THR A 174 -2.36 4.28 -5.61
CA THR A 174 -2.02 3.77 -4.28
C THR A 174 -2.18 2.25 -4.19
N TYR A 175 -3.25 1.70 -4.75
CA TYR A 175 -3.65 0.30 -4.61
C TYR A 175 -3.46 -0.50 -5.91
N ASP A 176 -3.20 -1.81 -5.78
CA ASP A 176 -3.01 -2.71 -6.91
C ASP A 176 -4.37 -3.06 -7.56
N VAL A 177 -4.60 -2.53 -8.75
CA VAL A 177 -5.83 -2.75 -9.54
C VAL A 177 -5.73 -3.94 -10.50
N VAL A 178 -4.53 -4.47 -10.74
CA VAL A 178 -4.31 -5.54 -11.72
C VAL A 178 -4.65 -6.92 -11.14
N GLY A 179 -4.44 -7.11 -9.83
CA GLY A 179 -4.58 -8.40 -9.18
C GLY A 179 -3.35 -9.30 -9.37
N ARG A 180 -3.52 -10.61 -9.15
CA ARG A 180 -2.39 -11.55 -9.22
C ARG A 180 -1.99 -11.82 -10.66
N TYR A 181 -0.68 -11.70 -10.94
CA TYR A 181 -0.11 -12.11 -12.21
C TYR A 181 1.27 -12.77 -12.03
N PHE A 182 1.66 -13.56 -13.03
CA PHE A 182 2.87 -14.36 -13.04
C PHE A 182 3.79 -13.89 -14.16
N THR A 183 5.09 -13.83 -13.86
CA THR A 183 6.13 -13.55 -14.85
C THR A 183 7.20 -14.64 -14.77
N VAL A 184 7.53 -15.25 -15.91
CA VAL A 184 8.63 -16.21 -16.02
C VAL A 184 9.75 -15.57 -16.81
N GLY A 185 10.96 -15.64 -16.30
CA GLY A 185 12.15 -15.09 -16.93
C GLY A 185 13.23 -16.15 -17.15
N PHE A 186 13.98 -16.01 -18.24
CA PHE A 186 15.15 -16.80 -18.56
C PHE A 186 16.32 -15.86 -18.86
N LYS A 187 17.47 -16.09 -18.23
CA LYS A 187 18.70 -15.36 -18.51
C LYS A 187 19.79 -16.36 -18.88
N LEU A 188 20.24 -16.29 -20.14
CA LEU A 188 21.36 -17.06 -20.65
C LEU A 188 22.59 -16.15 -20.77
N THR A 189 23.73 -16.62 -20.23
CA THR A 189 25.03 -15.95 -20.35
C THR A 189 25.95 -16.84 -21.18
N TYR A 190 26.64 -16.32 -22.18
CA TYR A 190 27.55 -17.06 -23.10
C TYR A 190 28.91 -16.35 -23.19
#